data_43f4b82c2f4f1153196cb82764053dc2
#
_entry.id   43f4b82c2f4f1153196cb82764053dc2
#
_cell.length_a   1.000
_cell.length_b   1.000
_cell.length_c   1.000
_cell.angle_alpha   90.00
_cell.angle_beta   90.00
_cell.angle_gamma   90.00
#
_symmetry.space_group_name_H-M   'P 1'
#
loop_
_entity.id
_entity.type
_entity.pdbx_description
1 polymer ?
#
loop_
_entity_poly.entity_id
_entity_poly.type
_entity_poly.pdbx_seq_one_letter_code
_entity_poly.pdbx_strand_id
1 'polypeptide(L)' 'DKVRQIQEQLARISQAYPAIPTITPDGIYGEATKAAVEKFQSIFGLPVTGVVDYRTWYKISEIYVAVTRIAELV' A
#
# COMPACT_ATOMS: atom_id res chain seq x y z
N ASP A 1 -3.94 -14.86 2.48
CA ASP A 1 -3.36 -14.53 1.18
C ASP A 1 -2.56 -13.26 1.27
N LYS A 2 -1.27 -13.35 0.95
CA LYS A 2 -0.35 -12.21 1.07
C LYS A 2 -0.70 -11.08 0.13
N VAL A 3 -1.13 -11.39 -1.08
CA VAL A 3 -1.50 -10.36 -2.05
C VAL A 3 -2.71 -9.59 -1.54
N ARG A 4 -3.72 -10.28 -1.08
CA ARG A 4 -4.93 -9.65 -0.55
C ARG A 4 -4.60 -8.80 0.68
N GLN A 5 -3.73 -9.26 1.55
CA GLN A 5 -3.31 -8.51 2.72
C GLN A 5 -2.65 -7.20 2.33
N ILE A 6 -1.75 -7.23 1.35
CA ILE A 6 -1.08 -6.03 0.86
C ILE A 6 -2.10 -5.08 0.23
N GLN A 7 -3.05 -5.62 -0.52
CA GLN A 7 -4.10 -4.81 -1.14
C GLN A 7 -4.97 -4.12 -0.08
N GLU A 8 -5.34 -4.83 0.98
CA GLU A 8 -6.12 -4.25 2.07
C GLU A 8 -5.34 -3.14 2.76
N GLN A 9 -4.06 -3.35 3.01
CA GLN A 9 -3.22 -2.33 3.64
C GLN A 9 -3.06 -1.11 2.75
N LEU A 10 -2.81 -1.31 1.45
CA LEU A 10 -2.70 -0.20 0.50
C LEU A 10 -4.01 0.56 0.36
N ALA A 11 -5.14 -0.15 0.34
CA ALA A 11 -6.44 0.50 0.26
C ALA A 11 -6.67 1.40 1.47
N ARG A 12 -6.28 0.95 2.65
CA ARG A 12 -6.39 1.77 3.86
C ARG A 12 -5.46 2.98 3.82
N ILE A 13 -4.23 2.77 3.36
CA ILE A 13 -3.25 3.83 3.23
C ILE A 13 -3.71 4.88 2.23
N SER A 14 -4.39 4.47 1.16
CA SER A 14 -4.86 5.39 0.13
C SER A 14 -5.88 6.40 0.66
N GLN A 15 -6.56 6.09 1.75
CA GLN A 15 -7.49 7.04 2.38
C GLN A 15 -6.74 8.21 3.01
N ALA A 16 -5.53 7.97 3.52
CA ALA A 16 -4.69 9.02 4.09
C ALA A 16 -3.80 9.69 3.03
N TYR A 17 -3.51 8.97 1.95
CA TYR A 17 -2.66 9.47 0.86
C TYR A 17 -3.43 9.36 -0.47
N PRO A 18 -4.26 10.35 -0.79
CA PRO A 18 -5.16 10.28 -1.96
C PRO A 18 -4.44 10.10 -3.30
N ALA A 19 -3.15 10.40 -3.37
CA ALA A 19 -2.37 10.18 -4.60
C ALA A 19 -2.23 8.69 -4.93
N ILE A 20 -2.40 7.81 -3.94
CA ILE A 20 -2.34 6.37 -4.17
C ILE A 20 -3.72 5.92 -4.65
N PRO A 21 -3.80 5.25 -5.83
CA PRO A 21 -5.09 4.76 -6.32
C PRO A 21 -5.72 3.77 -5.36
N THR A 22 -7.02 3.91 -5.12
CA THR A 22 -7.76 2.96 -4.31
C THR A 22 -7.96 1.67 -5.11
N ILE A 23 -7.63 0.53 -4.50
CA ILE A 23 -7.74 -0.77 -5.16
C ILE A 23 -8.68 -1.66 -4.38
N THR A 24 -9.26 -2.65 -5.07
CA THR A 24 -10.13 -3.64 -4.45
C THR A 24 -9.30 -4.86 -4.03
N PRO A 25 -9.36 -5.27 -2.76
CA PRO A 25 -8.61 -6.46 -2.31
C PRO A 25 -9.27 -7.74 -2.85
N ASP A 26 -8.78 -8.22 -3.98
CA ASP A 26 -9.31 -9.41 -4.64
C ASP A 26 -8.33 -10.59 -4.65
N GLY A 27 -7.12 -10.39 -4.13
CA GLY A 27 -6.09 -11.42 -4.10
C GLY A 27 -5.34 -11.59 -5.41
N ILE A 28 -5.63 -10.76 -6.40
CA ILE A 28 -5.01 -10.83 -7.72
C ILE A 28 -4.06 -9.66 -7.91
N TYR A 29 -2.77 -9.95 -8.15
CA TYR A 29 -1.78 -8.92 -8.39
C TYR A 29 -1.80 -8.51 -9.86
N GLY A 30 -2.73 -7.63 -10.21
CA GLY A 30 -2.88 -7.16 -11.57
C GLY A 30 -2.39 -5.72 -11.74
N GLU A 31 -2.78 -5.10 -12.85
CA GLU A 31 -2.34 -3.75 -13.21
C GLU A 31 -2.70 -2.71 -12.15
N ALA A 32 -3.89 -2.80 -11.57
CA ALA A 32 -4.33 -1.83 -10.56
C ALA A 32 -3.46 -1.91 -9.31
N THR A 33 -3.16 -3.13 -8.86
CA THR A 33 -2.30 -3.33 -7.69
C THR A 33 -0.89 -2.85 -7.98
N LYS A 34 -0.36 -3.16 -9.15
CA LYS A 34 0.97 -2.72 -9.55
C LYS A 34 1.07 -1.19 -9.56
N ALA A 35 0.07 -0.53 -10.13
CA ALA A 35 0.04 0.94 -10.18
C ALA A 35 0.03 1.53 -8.76
N ALA A 36 -0.74 0.95 -7.85
CA ALA A 36 -0.79 1.42 -6.47
C ALA A 36 0.55 1.21 -5.77
N VAL A 37 1.21 0.08 -6.00
CA VAL A 37 2.53 -0.19 -5.43
C VAL A 37 3.56 0.80 -5.97
N GLU A 38 3.55 1.05 -7.26
CA GLU A 38 4.47 2.02 -7.86
C GLU A 38 4.29 3.40 -7.27
N LYS A 39 3.05 3.82 -7.11
CA LYS A 39 2.76 5.14 -6.53
C LYS A 39 3.23 5.21 -5.08
N PHE A 40 2.97 4.16 -4.32
CA PHE A 40 3.43 4.07 -2.94
C PHE A 40 4.95 4.17 -2.87
N GLN A 41 5.65 3.43 -3.71
CA GLN A 41 7.11 3.46 -3.74
C GLN A 41 7.63 4.86 -4.06
N SER A 42 6.99 5.53 -5.01
CA SER A 42 7.36 6.90 -5.39
C SER A 42 7.21 7.87 -4.23
N ILE A 43 6.08 7.79 -3.52
CA ILE A 43 5.76 8.70 -2.42
C ILE A 43 6.74 8.52 -1.27
N PHE A 44 7.11 7.29 -0.96
CA PHE A 44 7.94 7.00 0.21
C PHE A 44 9.42 6.80 -0.12
N GLY A 45 9.84 7.22 -1.32
CA GLY A 45 11.26 7.24 -1.66
C GLY A 45 11.88 5.87 -1.89
N LEU A 46 11.09 4.88 -2.24
CA LEU A 46 11.57 3.54 -2.55
C LEU A 46 11.82 3.41 -4.06
N PRO A 47 12.66 2.45 -4.48
CA PRO A 47 12.80 2.18 -5.92
C PRO A 47 11.44 1.80 -6.52
N VAL A 48 11.05 2.47 -7.60
CA VAL A 48 9.75 2.27 -8.23
C VAL A 48 9.85 1.09 -9.18
N THR A 49 9.52 -0.09 -8.68
CA THR A 49 9.63 -1.34 -9.44
C THR A 49 8.28 -1.98 -9.74
N GLY A 50 7.25 -1.62 -8.98
CA GLY A 50 5.95 -2.26 -9.06
C GLY A 50 5.93 -3.65 -8.43
N VAL A 51 7.01 -4.02 -7.76
CA VAL A 51 7.15 -5.31 -7.09
C VAL A 51 7.21 -5.08 -5.58
N VAL A 52 6.46 -5.86 -4.82
CA VAL A 52 6.50 -5.77 -3.36
C VAL A 52 7.65 -6.65 -2.87
N ASP A 53 8.84 -6.07 -2.85
CA ASP A 53 10.00 -6.72 -2.26
C ASP A 53 9.97 -6.52 -0.75
N TYR A 54 11.01 -7.00 -0.08
CA TYR A 54 11.10 -6.96 1.38
C TYR A 54 11.03 -5.51 1.91
N ARG A 55 11.74 -4.60 1.25
CA ARG A 55 11.78 -3.20 1.64
C ARG A 55 10.43 -2.53 1.50
N THR A 56 9.76 -2.79 0.39
CA THR A 56 8.42 -2.25 0.12
C THR A 56 7.41 -2.82 1.10
N TRP A 57 7.49 -4.13 1.36
CA TRP A 57 6.58 -4.79 2.29
C TRP A 57 6.68 -4.19 3.69
N TYR A 58 7.90 -3.98 4.17
CA TYR A 58 8.13 -3.35 5.46
C TYR A 58 7.53 -1.96 5.53
N LYS A 59 7.76 -1.16 4.49
CA LYS A 59 7.27 0.21 4.46
C LYS A 59 5.74 0.25 4.44
N ILE A 60 5.11 -0.64 3.69
CA ILE A 60 3.66 -0.74 3.66
C ILE A 60 3.13 -1.05 5.06
N SER A 61 3.71 -2.03 5.74
CA SER A 61 3.29 -2.41 7.09
C SER A 61 3.49 -1.27 8.07
N GLU A 62 4.61 -0.57 7.99
CA GLU A 62 4.92 0.56 8.86
C GLU A 62 3.92 1.70 8.69
N ILE A 63 3.63 2.06 7.44
CA ILE A 63 2.70 3.15 7.16
C ILE A 63 1.27 2.74 7.51
N TYR A 64 0.91 1.49 7.26
CA TYR A 64 -0.41 0.98 7.62
C TYR A 64 -0.66 1.11 9.13
N VAL A 65 0.31 0.71 9.95
CA VAL A 65 0.20 0.82 11.40
C VAL A 65 0.08 2.29 11.82
N ALA A 66 0.87 3.16 11.23
CA ALA A 66 0.82 4.58 11.54
C ALA A 66 -0.54 5.18 11.22
N VAL A 67 -1.09 4.87 10.05
CA VAL A 67 -2.37 5.41 9.60
C VAL A 67 -3.52 4.91 10.48
N THR A 68 -3.53 3.61 10.81
CA THR A 68 -4.59 3.04 11.64
C THR A 68 -4.50 3.53 13.08
N ARG A 69 -3.29 3.73 13.58
CA ARG A 69 -3.10 4.25 14.93
C ARG A 69 -3.60 5.68 15.07
N ILE A 70 -3.33 6.52 14.06
CA ILE A 70 -3.86 7.88 14.04
C ILE A 70 -5.39 7.87 14.05
N ALA A 71 -6.00 6.98 13.28
CA ALA A 71 -7.45 6.86 13.23
C ALA A 71 -8.04 6.46 14.59
N GLU A 72 -7.33 5.64 15.35
CA GLU A 72 -7.78 5.23 16.70
C GLU A 72 -7.71 6.36 17.71
N LEU A 73 -6.79 7.31 17.51
CA LEU A 73 -6.62 8.42 18.44
C LEU A 73 -7.60 9.56 18.19
N VAL A 74 -8.24 9.57 17.04
CA VAL A 74 -9.21 10.59 16.66
C VAL A 74 -10.63 10.08 16.94
#